data_7f630bd3040678fbb1f6887d036b930b
#
_entry.id   7f630bd3040678fbb1f6887d036b930b
#
_cell.length_a   1.000
_cell.length_b   1.000
_cell.length_c   1.000
_cell.angle_alpha   90.00
_cell.angle_beta   90.00
_cell.angle_gamma   90.00
#
_symmetry.space_group_name_H-M   'P 1'
#
loop_
_entity.id
_entity.type
_entity.pdbx_description
1 polymer ?
#
loop_
_entity_poly.entity_id
_entity_poly.type
_entity_poly.pdbx_seq_one_letter_code
_entity_poly.pdbx_strand_id
1 'polypeptide(L)' 'MVKPALAYLDIIRDVREQTNLPVACYNVSGEYSMVKCAAKAGLVDEQAIVMENMYAFARS' A
#
# COMPACT_ATOMS: atom_id res chain seq x y z
N MET A 1 9.03 -10.26 0.62
CA MET A 1 8.26 -9.05 1.01
C MET A 1 8.53 -7.92 0.03
N VAL A 2 7.49 -7.29 -0.47
CA VAL A 2 7.61 -6.15 -1.39
C VAL A 2 7.54 -4.84 -0.58
N LYS A 3 8.51 -3.99 -0.77
CA LYS A 3 8.57 -2.66 -0.13
C LYS A 3 9.33 -1.67 -1.03
N PRO A 4 8.84 -0.43 -1.20
CA PRO A 4 7.56 0.06 -0.68
C PRO A 4 6.37 -0.65 -1.33
N ALA A 5 5.15 -0.35 -0.89
CA ALA A 5 3.97 -1.08 -1.35
C ALA A 5 3.15 -0.30 -2.37
N LEU A 6 2.63 0.88 -2.00
CA LEU A 6 1.65 1.59 -2.82
C LEU A 6 2.23 2.01 -4.19
N ALA A 7 3.49 2.42 -4.22
CA ALA A 7 4.15 2.84 -5.44
C ALA A 7 4.54 1.67 -6.36
N TYR A 8 4.45 0.44 -5.89
CA TYR A 8 4.90 -0.77 -6.60
C TYR A 8 3.84 -1.87 -6.63
N LEU A 9 2.58 -1.50 -6.87
CA LEU A 9 1.48 -2.47 -6.97
C LEU A 9 1.71 -3.47 -8.10
N ASP A 10 2.33 -3.05 -9.20
CA ASP A 10 2.70 -3.91 -10.32
C ASP A 10 3.70 -4.99 -9.90
N ILE A 11 4.68 -4.63 -9.07
CA ILE A 11 5.67 -5.57 -8.55
C ILE A 11 5.01 -6.57 -7.60
N ILE A 12 4.08 -6.12 -6.75
CA ILE A 12 3.32 -7.02 -5.89
C ILE A 12 2.59 -8.06 -6.72
N ARG A 13 1.93 -7.64 -7.80
CA ARG A 13 1.23 -8.54 -8.70
C ARG A 13 2.19 -9.52 -9.38
N ASP A 14 3.33 -9.04 -9.87
CA ASP A 14 4.32 -9.87 -10.52
C ASP A 14 4.85 -10.96 -9.57
N VAL A 15 5.20 -10.59 -8.35
CA VAL A 15 5.67 -11.56 -7.35
C VAL A 15 4.58 -12.57 -7.02
N ARG A 16 3.34 -12.11 -6.87
CA ARG A 16 2.20 -12.99 -6.58
C ARG A 16 1.97 -14.01 -7.69
N GLU A 17 2.10 -13.61 -8.94
CA GLU A 17 1.89 -14.51 -10.10
C GLU A 17 3.03 -15.49 -10.30
N GLN A 18 4.25 -15.17 -9.86
CA GLN A 18 5.43 -16.00 -10.05
C GLN A 18 5.66 -17.02 -8.93
N THR A 19 4.86 -16.99 -7.87
CA THR A 19 5.03 -17.89 -6.74
C THR A 19 3.68 -18.33 -6.19
N ASN A 20 3.66 -19.53 -5.58
CA ASN A 20 2.50 -20.03 -4.85
C ASN A 20 2.57 -19.72 -3.36
N LEU A 21 3.61 -19.01 -2.93
CA LEU A 21 3.78 -18.62 -1.54
C LEU A 21 2.99 -17.36 -1.23
N PRO A 22 2.55 -17.17 0.03
CA PRO A 22 1.95 -15.90 0.44
C PRO A 22 2.91 -14.74 0.19
N VAL A 23 2.37 -13.63 -0.30
CA VAL A 23 3.15 -12.41 -0.58
C VAL A 23 2.83 -11.37 0.49
N ALA A 24 3.88 -10.85 1.13
CA ALA A 24 3.76 -9.75 2.07
C ALA A 24 4.26 -8.45 1.42
N CYS A 25 3.65 -7.34 1.77
CA CYS A 25 4.12 -6.03 1.36
C CYS A 25 4.26 -5.12 2.57
N TYR A 26 5.12 -4.11 2.46
CA TYR A 26 5.39 -3.16 3.54
C TYR A 26 5.04 -1.75 3.10
N ASN A 27 4.04 -1.17 3.76
CA ASN A 27 3.67 0.22 3.59
C ASN A 27 4.67 1.06 4.40
N VAL A 28 5.80 1.36 3.79
CA VAL A 28 6.97 1.93 4.47
C VAL A 28 6.66 3.29 5.11
N SER A 29 7.55 3.74 6.02
CA SER A 29 7.33 4.96 6.80
C SER A 29 7.07 6.19 5.95
N GLY A 30 7.69 6.31 4.76
CA GLY A 30 7.41 7.42 3.84
C GLY A 30 5.98 7.41 3.32
N GLU A 31 5.47 6.25 2.91
CA GLU A 31 4.08 6.10 2.48
C GLU A 31 3.11 6.36 3.62
N TYR A 32 3.39 5.81 4.78
CA TYR A 32 2.60 6.05 5.99
C TYR A 32 2.56 7.53 6.37
N SER A 33 3.73 8.19 6.35
CA SER A 33 3.84 9.61 6.69
C SER A 33 3.08 10.50 5.70
N MET A 34 3.10 10.17 4.42
CA MET A 34 2.33 10.92 3.42
C MET A 34 0.83 10.88 3.72
N VAL A 35 0.30 9.72 4.08
CA VAL A 35 -1.12 9.58 4.45
C VAL A 35 -1.42 10.38 5.71
N LYS A 36 -0.60 10.26 6.76
CA LYS A 36 -0.81 10.95 8.03
C LYS A 36 -0.71 12.47 7.87
N CYS A 37 0.27 12.95 7.10
CA CYS A 37 0.43 14.38 6.85
C CYS A 37 -0.74 14.95 6.03
N ALA A 38 -1.18 14.24 5.00
CA ALA A 38 -2.30 14.67 4.19
C ALA A 38 -3.61 14.70 5.01
N ALA A 39 -3.81 13.71 5.87
CA ALA A 39 -4.98 13.66 6.75
C ALA A 39 -4.98 14.81 7.76
N LYS A 40 -3.82 15.09 8.35
CA LYS A 40 -3.67 16.19 9.31
C LYS A 40 -3.93 17.56 8.67
N ALA A 41 -3.55 17.71 7.41
CA ALA A 41 -3.80 18.93 6.64
C ALA A 41 -5.24 19.05 6.12
N GLY A 42 -6.06 18.03 6.31
CA GLY A 42 -7.45 18.00 5.83
C GLY A 42 -7.60 17.73 4.35
N LEU A 43 -6.55 17.23 3.69
CA LEU A 43 -6.58 16.97 2.24
C LEU A 43 -7.25 15.64 1.91
N VAL A 44 -7.22 14.67 2.83
CA VAL A 44 -7.83 13.35 2.67
C VAL A 44 -8.50 12.94 3.97
N ASP A 45 -9.50 12.04 3.86
CA ASP A 45 -10.06 11.34 5.01
C ASP A 45 -9.15 10.15 5.32
N GLU A 46 -8.53 10.13 6.50
CA GLU A 46 -7.53 9.13 6.87
C GLU A 46 -8.10 7.71 6.79
N GLN A 47 -9.29 7.49 7.38
CA GLN A 47 -9.89 6.16 7.39
C GLN A 47 -10.20 5.68 5.98
N ALA A 48 -10.77 6.55 5.14
CA ALA A 48 -11.13 6.21 3.78
C ALA A 48 -9.90 5.88 2.94
N ILE A 49 -8.83 6.69 3.02
CA ILE A 49 -7.63 6.47 2.19
C ILE A 49 -6.85 5.24 2.66
N VAL A 50 -6.80 4.97 3.96
CA VAL A 50 -6.15 3.77 4.48
C VAL A 50 -6.87 2.52 3.99
N MET A 51 -8.19 2.50 4.03
CA MET A 51 -8.97 1.37 3.51
C MET A 51 -8.80 1.20 2.01
N GLU A 52 -8.77 2.30 1.27
CA GLU A 52 -8.54 2.27 -0.17
C GLU A 52 -7.17 1.67 -0.50
N ASN A 53 -6.12 2.06 0.23
CA ASN A 53 -4.79 1.51 0.05
C ASN A 53 -4.75 0.01 0.38
N MET A 54 -5.43 -0.42 1.44
CA MET A 54 -5.51 -1.84 1.80
C MET A 54 -6.20 -2.65 0.69
N TYR A 55 -7.29 -2.15 0.14
CA TYR A 55 -7.95 -2.80 -1.00
C TYR A 55 -7.04 -2.85 -2.23
N ALA A 56 -6.27 -1.79 -2.48
CA ALA A 56 -5.31 -1.78 -3.59
C ALA A 56 -4.27 -2.89 -3.43
N PHE A 57 -3.72 -3.07 -2.23
CA PHE A 57 -2.77 -4.14 -1.95
C PHE A 57 -3.42 -5.52 -2.14
N ALA A 58 -4.63 -5.71 -1.65
CA ALA A 58 -5.33 -6.99 -1.76
C ALA A 58 -5.65 -7.37 -3.21
N ARG A 59 -5.90 -6.38 -4.06
CA ARG A 59 -6.23 -6.60 -5.47
C ARG A 59 -5.01 -6.76 -6.37
N SER A 60 -3.84 -6.42 -5.87
CA SER A 60 -2.59 -6.49 -6.65
C SER A 60 -2.19 -7.90 -7.05
#